data_e794c343e5723d9e447369d6b131492f
#
_entry.id   e794c343e5723d9e447369d6b131492f
#
_cell.length_a   1.000
_cell.length_b   1.000
_cell.length_c   1.000
_cell.angle_alpha   90.00
_cell.angle_beta   90.00
_cell.angle_gamma   90.00
#
_symmetry.space_group_name_H-M   'P 1'
#
loop_
_entity.id
_entity.type
_entity.pdbx_description
1 polymer ?
#
loop_
_entity_poly.entity_id
_entity_poly.type
_entity_poly.pdbx_seq_one_letter_code
_entity_poly.pdbx_strand_id
1 'polypeptide(L)'
;MEQLQKQINDLVGVIKDACVRLKLADLEEQLKTLTDKTSNPDFWQDAQQAGAIMKEQSALKARVEPWQELRQEAIDLKEMAELNDATMQTELEQQLRNLNKKFDSLKGELRYNQPHDGDNVIMSIYAGAGGTDAQDWAQMLLRMYMRWAEAHDFTVTTIAESAGEEAGIKSITMEINGPLAYGKLKGEHGVHRLVRLSPFNSDSLRQTSFAKVEVVPKIDQPDAVEIDEKDLKIDVYRSGGKGGQSVNT
;
A
#
# COMPACT_ATOMS: atom_id res chain seq x y z
N MET A 1 7.39 25.52 -32.81
CA MET A 1 7.86 24.12 -32.99
C MET A 1 9.12 23.84 -32.17
N GLU A 2 10.24 24.54 -32.32
CA GLU A 2 11.50 24.24 -31.58
C GLU A 2 11.33 24.17 -30.05
N GLN A 3 10.61 25.13 -29.47
CA GLN A 3 10.35 25.14 -28.03
C GLN A 3 9.50 23.95 -27.59
N LEU A 4 8.50 23.55 -28.37
CA LEU A 4 7.65 22.38 -28.13
C LEU A 4 8.46 21.07 -28.23
N GLN A 5 9.29 20.94 -29.28
CA GLN A 5 10.20 19.79 -29.42
C GLN A 5 11.15 19.67 -28.22
N LYS A 6 11.69 20.78 -27.73
CA LYS A 6 12.51 20.76 -26.52
C LYS A 6 11.74 20.25 -25.31
N GLN A 7 10.51 20.74 -25.08
CA GLN A 7 9.66 20.29 -23.94
C GLN A 7 9.34 18.79 -24.05
N ILE A 8 9.06 18.30 -25.25
CA ILE A 8 8.79 16.87 -25.48
C ILE A 8 10.04 16.05 -25.18
N ASN A 9 11.21 16.46 -25.69
CA ASN A 9 12.47 15.76 -25.43
C ASN A 9 12.84 15.75 -23.93
N ASP A 10 12.63 16.86 -23.23
CA ASP A 10 12.86 16.94 -21.79
C ASP A 10 11.94 15.97 -21.03
N LEU A 11 10.64 15.91 -21.39
CA LEU A 11 9.70 14.98 -20.75
C LEU A 11 10.07 13.51 -21.05
N VAL A 12 10.42 13.17 -22.29
CA VAL A 12 10.89 11.82 -22.67
C VAL A 12 12.11 11.42 -21.85
N GLY A 13 13.05 12.33 -21.64
CA GLY A 13 14.22 12.11 -20.77
C GLY A 13 13.82 11.79 -19.35
N VAL A 14 12.92 12.57 -18.75
CA VAL A 14 12.43 12.38 -17.39
C VAL A 14 11.66 11.05 -17.22
N ILE A 15 10.83 10.67 -18.20
CA ILE A 15 10.12 9.38 -18.20
C ILE A 15 11.11 8.21 -18.29
N LYS A 16 12.14 8.31 -19.14
CA LYS A 16 13.18 7.30 -19.24
C LYS A 16 13.92 7.11 -17.92
N ASP A 17 14.30 8.19 -17.27
CA ASP A 17 14.97 8.15 -15.97
C ASP A 17 14.07 7.54 -14.88
N ALA A 18 12.76 7.83 -14.92
CA ALA A 18 11.78 7.24 -14.04
C ALA A 18 11.68 5.71 -14.24
N CYS A 19 11.62 5.24 -15.50
CA CYS A 19 11.62 3.81 -15.83
C CYS A 19 12.88 3.08 -15.32
N VAL A 20 14.05 3.73 -15.41
CA VAL A 20 15.31 3.18 -14.85
C VAL A 20 15.25 3.07 -13.34
N ARG A 21 14.77 4.11 -12.65
CA ARG A 21 14.62 4.11 -11.17
C ARG A 21 13.61 3.05 -10.70
N LEU A 22 12.54 2.83 -11.44
CA LEU A 22 11.55 1.79 -11.18
C LEU A 22 12.09 0.38 -11.46
N LYS A 23 13.23 0.26 -12.13
CA LYS A 23 13.75 -1.01 -12.67
C LYS A 23 12.72 -1.69 -13.56
N LEU A 24 12.07 -0.91 -14.42
CA LEU A 24 10.96 -1.38 -15.25
C LEU A 24 11.35 -2.62 -16.08
N ALA A 25 12.58 -2.68 -16.57
CA ALA A 25 13.09 -3.83 -17.34
C ALA A 25 13.08 -5.12 -16.52
N ASP A 26 13.46 -5.06 -15.26
CA ASP A 26 13.47 -6.24 -14.35
C ASP A 26 12.03 -6.71 -14.09
N LEU A 27 11.09 -5.76 -13.92
CA LEU A 27 9.66 -6.08 -13.74
C LEU A 27 9.03 -6.66 -15.02
N GLU A 28 9.41 -6.15 -16.20
CA GLU A 28 9.00 -6.69 -17.51
C GLU A 28 9.48 -8.13 -17.69
N GLU A 29 10.72 -8.44 -17.31
CA GLU A 29 11.27 -9.79 -17.37
C GLU A 29 10.56 -10.75 -16.40
N GLN A 30 10.28 -10.30 -15.18
CA GLN A 30 9.49 -11.07 -14.22
C GLN A 30 8.08 -11.34 -14.75
N LEU A 31 7.41 -10.35 -15.31
CA LEU A 31 6.07 -10.50 -15.90
C LEU A 31 6.08 -11.51 -17.04
N LYS A 32 7.10 -11.45 -17.91
CA LYS A 32 7.30 -12.41 -18.99
C LYS A 32 7.50 -13.83 -18.43
N THR A 33 8.34 -13.98 -17.42
CA THR A 33 8.59 -15.30 -16.79
C THR A 33 7.31 -15.89 -16.19
N LEU A 34 6.49 -15.07 -15.53
CA LEU A 34 5.18 -15.52 -15.00
C LEU A 34 4.21 -15.87 -16.13
N THR A 35 4.21 -15.08 -17.21
CA THR A 35 3.38 -15.36 -18.38
C THR A 35 3.77 -16.67 -19.08
N ASP A 36 5.06 -16.92 -19.22
CA ASP A 36 5.56 -18.18 -19.80
C ASP A 36 5.18 -19.38 -18.92
N LYS A 37 5.25 -19.25 -17.59
CA LYS A 37 4.80 -20.29 -16.65
C LYS A 37 3.31 -20.58 -16.79
N THR A 38 2.46 -19.55 -16.87
CA THR A 38 0.99 -19.72 -17.00
C THR A 38 0.56 -20.28 -18.36
N SER A 39 1.41 -20.18 -19.38
CA SER A 39 1.18 -20.75 -20.71
C SER A 39 1.43 -22.25 -20.79
N ASN A 40 2.05 -22.86 -19.79
CA ASN A 40 2.30 -24.31 -19.77
C ASN A 40 1.01 -25.07 -19.38
N PRO A 41 0.56 -26.08 -20.15
CA PRO A 41 -0.62 -26.88 -19.81
C PRO A 41 -0.56 -27.55 -18.43
N ASP A 42 0.63 -27.96 -17.99
CA ASP A 42 0.84 -28.62 -16.69
C ASP A 42 0.66 -27.68 -15.50
N PHE A 43 0.73 -26.36 -15.73
CA PHE A 43 0.53 -25.33 -14.71
C PHE A 43 -0.84 -25.42 -14.01
N TRP A 44 -1.87 -25.86 -14.71
CA TRP A 44 -3.25 -25.90 -14.23
C TRP A 44 -3.59 -27.13 -13.38
N GLN A 45 -2.64 -28.06 -13.18
CA GLN A 45 -2.86 -29.27 -12.38
C GLN A 45 -2.98 -28.94 -10.87
N ASP A 46 -2.29 -27.90 -10.39
CA ASP A 46 -2.41 -27.42 -9.01
C ASP A 46 -3.16 -26.08 -8.97
N ALA A 47 -4.46 -26.15 -8.68
CA ALA A 47 -5.35 -24.99 -8.67
C ALA A 47 -4.96 -23.94 -7.61
N GLN A 48 -4.36 -24.34 -6.48
CA GLN A 48 -3.95 -23.41 -5.42
C GLN A 48 -2.71 -22.62 -5.83
N GLN A 49 -1.70 -23.32 -6.35
CA GLN A 49 -0.48 -22.69 -6.85
C GLN A 49 -0.77 -21.82 -8.08
N ALA A 50 -1.63 -22.29 -8.99
CA ALA A 50 -2.06 -21.52 -10.15
C ALA A 50 -2.77 -20.21 -9.77
N GLY A 51 -3.66 -20.25 -8.77
CA GLY A 51 -4.34 -19.08 -8.25
C GLY A 51 -3.38 -18.05 -7.65
N ALA A 52 -2.37 -18.46 -6.89
CA ALA A 52 -1.36 -17.58 -6.31
C ALA A 52 -0.53 -16.88 -7.41
N ILE A 53 -0.03 -17.65 -8.38
CA ILE A 53 0.79 -17.12 -9.49
C ILE A 53 -0.03 -16.18 -10.38
N MET A 54 -1.30 -16.51 -10.67
CA MET A 54 -2.20 -15.61 -11.44
C MET A 54 -2.44 -14.29 -10.73
N LYS A 55 -2.59 -14.32 -9.40
CA LYS A 55 -2.74 -13.10 -8.59
C LYS A 55 -1.46 -12.25 -8.64
N GLU A 56 -0.30 -12.88 -8.52
CA GLU A 56 1.00 -12.22 -8.63
C GLU A 56 1.20 -11.60 -10.03
N GLN A 57 0.92 -12.38 -11.07
CA GLN A 57 0.99 -11.90 -12.46
C GLN A 57 0.07 -10.70 -12.69
N SER A 58 -1.17 -10.76 -12.21
CA SER A 58 -2.14 -9.68 -12.36
C SER A 58 -1.69 -8.41 -11.65
N ALA A 59 -1.17 -8.53 -10.42
CA ALA A 59 -0.64 -7.40 -9.66
C ALA A 59 0.59 -6.76 -10.35
N LEU A 60 1.51 -7.60 -10.84
CA LEU A 60 2.70 -7.13 -11.56
C LEU A 60 2.33 -6.47 -12.89
N LYS A 61 1.38 -7.05 -13.63
CA LYS A 61 0.86 -6.50 -14.88
C LYS A 61 0.25 -5.11 -14.67
N ALA A 62 -0.62 -4.97 -13.68
CA ALA A 62 -1.25 -3.69 -13.34
C ALA A 62 -0.23 -2.60 -12.98
N ARG A 63 0.95 -2.99 -12.45
CA ARG A 63 2.04 -2.07 -12.15
C ARG A 63 2.89 -1.71 -13.37
N VAL A 64 3.12 -2.66 -14.26
CA VAL A 64 4.03 -2.52 -15.42
C VAL A 64 3.36 -1.84 -16.61
N GLU A 65 2.11 -2.23 -16.95
CA GLU A 65 1.40 -1.75 -18.14
C GLU A 65 1.31 -0.21 -18.22
N PRO A 66 0.91 0.53 -17.15
CA PRO A 66 0.80 1.98 -17.25
C PRO A 66 2.13 2.67 -17.59
N TRP A 67 3.26 2.12 -17.13
CA TRP A 67 4.60 2.64 -17.45
C TRP A 67 5.05 2.29 -18.86
N GLN A 68 4.68 1.10 -19.37
CA GLN A 68 4.94 0.72 -20.75
C GLN A 68 4.17 1.61 -21.72
N GLU A 69 2.87 1.82 -21.47
CA GLU A 69 2.03 2.70 -22.26
C GLU A 69 2.57 4.14 -22.24
N LEU A 70 2.91 4.67 -21.07
CA LEU A 70 3.47 6.00 -20.92
C LEU A 70 4.78 6.16 -21.71
N ARG A 71 5.66 5.16 -21.63
CA ARG A 71 6.94 5.14 -22.37
C ARG A 71 6.71 5.12 -23.87
N GLN A 72 5.77 4.30 -24.34
CA GLN A 72 5.45 4.20 -25.76
C GLN A 72 4.83 5.50 -26.28
N GLU A 73 3.83 6.05 -25.59
CA GLU A 73 3.23 7.35 -25.95
C GLU A 73 4.25 8.48 -25.99
N ALA A 74 5.24 8.46 -25.10
CA ALA A 74 6.32 9.45 -25.09
C ALA A 74 7.24 9.32 -26.34
N ILE A 75 7.53 8.09 -26.77
CA ILE A 75 8.31 7.83 -27.98
C ILE A 75 7.53 8.27 -29.20
N ASP A 76 6.26 7.88 -29.32
CA ASP A 76 5.39 8.22 -30.44
C ASP A 76 5.23 9.74 -30.58
N LEU A 77 5.03 10.43 -29.44
CA LEU A 77 4.93 11.90 -29.41
C LEU A 77 6.22 12.57 -29.88
N LYS A 78 7.38 12.02 -29.51
CA LYS A 78 8.66 12.52 -29.95
C LYS A 78 8.83 12.33 -31.45
N GLU A 79 8.52 11.15 -32.00
CA GLU A 79 8.62 10.86 -33.44
C GLU A 79 7.70 11.79 -34.27
N MET A 80 6.47 12.02 -33.81
CA MET A 80 5.55 12.97 -34.43
C MET A 80 6.10 14.40 -34.41
N ALA A 81 6.71 14.82 -33.30
CA ALA A 81 7.31 16.15 -33.22
C ALA A 81 8.54 16.35 -34.13
N GLU A 82 9.28 15.27 -34.43
CA GLU A 82 10.44 15.27 -35.35
C GLU A 82 10.02 15.50 -36.81
N LEU A 83 8.76 15.18 -37.18
CA LEU A 83 8.24 15.47 -38.52
C LEU A 83 8.13 16.97 -38.79
N ASN A 84 8.16 17.80 -37.77
CA ASN A 84 8.17 19.27 -37.81
C ASN A 84 7.04 19.89 -38.64
N ASP A 85 5.86 19.26 -38.65
CA ASP A 85 4.66 19.77 -39.32
C ASP A 85 3.95 20.82 -38.44
N ALA A 86 3.93 22.06 -38.94
CA ALA A 86 3.31 23.19 -38.24
C ALA A 86 1.78 23.01 -38.03
N THR A 87 1.12 22.22 -38.89
CA THR A 87 -0.33 21.97 -38.78
C THR A 87 -0.68 21.11 -37.55
N MET A 88 0.27 20.31 -37.09
CA MET A 88 0.09 19.42 -35.92
C MET A 88 0.43 20.09 -34.58
N GLN A 89 0.85 21.33 -34.56
CA GLN A 89 1.33 22.00 -33.34
C GLN A 89 0.31 21.94 -32.18
N THR A 90 -0.95 22.28 -32.43
CA THR A 90 -2.02 22.29 -31.40
C THR A 90 -2.27 20.89 -30.85
N GLU A 91 -2.25 19.88 -31.70
CA GLU A 91 -2.43 18.49 -31.32
C GLU A 91 -1.27 17.99 -30.45
N LEU A 92 -0.03 18.24 -30.88
CA LEU A 92 1.17 17.91 -30.12
C LEU A 92 1.18 18.58 -28.73
N GLU A 93 0.76 19.86 -28.63
CA GLU A 93 0.64 20.54 -27.35
C GLU A 93 -0.40 19.87 -26.45
N GLN A 94 -1.49 19.38 -27.00
CA GLN A 94 -2.54 18.69 -26.24
C GLN A 94 -2.05 17.32 -25.78
N GLN A 95 -1.40 16.56 -26.63
CA GLN A 95 -0.82 15.26 -26.28
C GLN A 95 0.26 15.42 -25.22
N LEU A 96 1.13 16.43 -25.32
CA LEU A 96 2.14 16.75 -24.30
C LEU A 96 1.48 17.03 -22.93
N ARG A 97 0.38 17.83 -22.90
CA ARG A 97 -0.35 18.07 -21.65
C ARG A 97 -0.95 16.80 -21.05
N ASN A 98 -1.49 15.93 -21.89
CA ASN A 98 -2.06 14.65 -21.44
C ASN A 98 -0.98 13.71 -20.91
N LEU A 99 0.14 13.62 -21.61
CA LEU A 99 1.28 12.80 -21.19
C LEU A 99 1.88 13.29 -19.86
N ASN A 100 2.01 14.61 -19.66
CA ASN A 100 2.43 15.17 -18.38
C ASN A 100 1.47 14.78 -17.23
N LYS A 101 0.15 14.85 -17.45
CA LYS A 101 -0.84 14.43 -16.43
C LYS A 101 -0.71 12.95 -16.09
N LYS A 102 -0.55 12.08 -17.10
CA LYS A 102 -0.33 10.65 -16.89
C LYS A 102 0.96 10.40 -16.10
N PHE A 103 2.04 11.06 -16.47
CA PHE A 103 3.31 10.96 -15.76
C PHE A 103 3.21 11.43 -14.31
N ASP A 104 2.56 12.57 -14.04
CA ASP A 104 2.40 13.09 -12.69
C ASP A 104 1.57 12.15 -11.80
N SER A 105 0.58 11.45 -12.37
CA SER A 105 -0.20 10.44 -11.63
C SER A 105 0.66 9.23 -11.25
N LEU A 106 1.52 8.76 -12.16
CA LEU A 106 2.38 7.60 -11.93
C LEU A 106 3.64 7.94 -11.10
N LYS A 107 4.11 9.19 -11.16
CA LYS A 107 5.32 9.65 -10.45
C LYS A 107 5.26 9.40 -8.93
N GLY A 108 4.05 9.42 -8.36
CA GLY A 108 3.83 9.07 -6.95
C GLY A 108 4.34 7.67 -6.59
N GLU A 109 4.24 6.72 -7.52
CA GLU A 109 4.65 5.33 -7.33
C GLU A 109 6.16 5.14 -7.21
N LEU A 110 6.96 6.06 -7.79
CA LEU A 110 8.43 6.03 -7.70
C LEU A 110 8.96 6.15 -6.26
N ARG A 111 8.12 6.59 -5.32
CA ARG A 111 8.45 6.69 -3.89
C ARG A 111 8.40 5.34 -3.19
N TYR A 112 7.68 4.37 -3.77
CA TYR A 112 7.38 3.08 -3.16
C TYR A 112 8.28 2.00 -3.75
N ASN A 113 9.54 1.97 -3.28
CA ASN A 113 10.60 1.09 -3.81
C ASN A 113 11.24 0.21 -2.71
N GLN A 114 10.67 0.24 -1.50
CA GLN A 114 11.15 -0.55 -0.38
C GLN A 114 10.53 -1.97 -0.41
N PRO A 115 11.16 -2.95 0.21
CA PRO A 115 10.55 -4.25 0.44
C PRO A 115 9.17 -4.06 1.07
N HIS A 116 8.20 -4.87 0.63
CA HIS A 116 6.81 -4.85 1.09
C HIS A 116 5.96 -3.64 0.68
N ASP A 117 6.52 -2.60 0.03
CA ASP A 117 5.70 -1.45 -0.41
C ASP A 117 4.54 -1.85 -1.32
N GLY A 118 4.68 -2.96 -2.06
CA GLY A 118 3.65 -3.52 -2.93
C GLY A 118 2.58 -4.34 -2.20
N ASP A 119 2.80 -4.69 -0.93
CA ASP A 119 1.95 -5.61 -0.19
C ASP A 119 0.64 -4.95 0.26
N ASN A 120 -0.34 -5.80 0.57
CA ASN A 120 -1.54 -5.41 1.27
C ASN A 120 -1.21 -5.06 2.73
N VAL A 121 -2.15 -4.45 3.44
CA VAL A 121 -1.96 -3.93 4.79
C VAL A 121 -2.87 -4.62 5.78
N ILE A 122 -2.32 -4.99 6.95
CA ILE A 122 -3.08 -5.17 8.17
C ILE A 122 -2.93 -3.89 8.99
N MET A 123 -4.03 -3.17 9.20
CA MET A 123 -4.08 -1.96 10.01
C MET A 123 -4.85 -2.20 11.29
N SER A 124 -4.26 -1.85 12.41
CA SER A 124 -4.93 -1.89 13.72
C SER A 124 -4.94 -0.51 14.35
N ILE A 125 -6.08 -0.12 14.90
CA ILE A 125 -6.28 1.15 15.60
C ILE A 125 -6.69 0.84 17.03
N TYR A 126 -6.00 1.43 18.00
CA TYR A 126 -6.25 1.25 19.41
C TYR A 126 -6.53 2.59 20.07
N ALA A 127 -7.60 2.70 20.83
CA ALA A 127 -7.81 3.84 21.70
C ALA A 127 -6.71 3.88 22.77
N GLY A 128 -6.07 5.04 22.94
CA GLY A 128 -5.03 5.27 23.93
C GLY A 128 -5.54 6.05 25.14
N ALA A 129 -4.70 6.91 25.71
CA ALA A 129 -5.09 7.77 26.82
C ALA A 129 -6.12 8.83 26.39
N GLY A 130 -7.16 9.03 27.20
CA GLY A 130 -8.24 9.99 26.97
C GLY A 130 -9.66 9.46 27.21
N GLY A 131 -9.80 8.21 27.72
CA GLY A 131 -11.11 7.61 28.04
C GLY A 131 -12.06 7.56 26.84
N THR A 132 -13.31 7.96 27.01
CA THR A 132 -14.35 7.98 25.97
C THR A 132 -13.95 8.85 24.77
N ASP A 133 -13.28 9.98 24.99
CA ASP A 133 -12.74 10.82 23.90
C ASP A 133 -11.69 10.10 23.04
N ALA A 134 -10.87 9.23 23.62
CA ALA A 134 -9.89 8.44 22.88
C ALA A 134 -10.57 7.33 22.06
N GLN A 135 -11.63 6.72 22.57
CA GLN A 135 -12.43 5.72 21.87
C GLN A 135 -13.17 6.34 20.67
N ASP A 136 -13.72 7.54 20.84
CA ASP A 136 -14.33 8.29 19.74
C ASP A 136 -13.29 8.74 18.70
N TRP A 137 -12.10 9.17 19.16
CA TRP A 137 -10.99 9.49 18.25
C TRP A 137 -10.56 8.28 17.40
N ALA A 138 -10.45 7.11 18.00
CA ALA A 138 -10.15 5.88 17.26
C ALA A 138 -11.22 5.57 16.19
N GLN A 139 -12.50 5.80 16.50
CA GLN A 139 -13.59 5.65 15.53
C GLN A 139 -13.53 6.71 14.41
N MET A 140 -13.12 7.94 14.72
CA MET A 140 -12.92 8.97 13.71
C MET A 140 -11.78 8.59 12.75
N LEU A 141 -10.66 8.06 13.26
CA LEU A 141 -9.55 7.55 12.44
C LEU A 141 -10.00 6.39 11.56
N LEU A 142 -10.73 5.43 12.11
CA LEU A 142 -11.32 4.34 11.32
C LEU A 142 -12.11 4.88 10.13
N ARG A 143 -13.04 5.79 10.38
CA ARG A 143 -13.86 6.40 9.33
C ARG A 143 -13.02 7.16 8.31
N MET A 144 -11.96 7.83 8.74
CA MET A 144 -11.02 8.52 7.85
C MET A 144 -10.33 7.53 6.89
N TYR A 145 -9.78 6.45 7.43
CA TYR A 145 -9.09 5.45 6.59
C TYR A 145 -10.03 4.66 5.70
N MET A 146 -11.24 4.34 6.16
CA MET A 146 -12.24 3.69 5.29
C MET A 146 -12.62 4.58 4.10
N ARG A 147 -12.86 5.87 4.32
CA ARG A 147 -13.14 6.82 3.23
C ARG A 147 -11.96 7.03 2.30
N TRP A 148 -10.76 7.05 2.86
CA TRP A 148 -9.55 7.14 2.06
C TRP A 148 -9.38 5.90 1.18
N ALA A 149 -9.61 4.72 1.72
CA ALA A 149 -9.55 3.46 0.97
C ALA A 149 -10.60 3.43 -0.16
N GLU A 150 -11.84 3.82 0.13
CA GLU A 150 -12.91 3.93 -0.88
C GLU A 150 -12.54 4.89 -2.01
N ALA A 151 -11.99 6.08 -1.69
CA ALA A 151 -11.57 7.07 -2.67
C ALA A 151 -10.39 6.62 -3.56
N HIS A 152 -9.68 5.56 -3.17
CA HIS A 152 -8.56 4.98 -3.90
C HIS A 152 -8.86 3.59 -4.47
N ASP A 153 -10.14 3.18 -4.50
CA ASP A 153 -10.60 1.88 -4.98
C ASP A 153 -9.96 0.69 -4.24
N PHE A 154 -9.68 0.86 -2.93
CA PHE A 154 -9.15 -0.20 -2.08
C PHE A 154 -10.28 -0.98 -1.41
N THR A 155 -10.08 -2.29 -1.27
CA THR A 155 -11.03 -3.15 -0.55
C THR A 155 -10.63 -3.23 0.91
N VAL A 156 -11.57 -2.95 1.82
CA VAL A 156 -11.38 -3.03 3.27
C VAL A 156 -12.19 -4.18 3.83
N THR A 157 -11.53 -5.05 4.61
CA THR A 157 -12.18 -6.17 5.31
C THR A 157 -11.87 -6.05 6.80
N THR A 158 -12.91 -5.94 7.63
CA THR A 158 -12.75 -5.94 9.10
C THR A 158 -12.45 -7.35 9.58
N ILE A 159 -11.33 -7.52 10.32
CA ILE A 159 -10.91 -8.78 10.91
C ILE A 159 -11.44 -8.92 12.34
N ALA A 160 -11.28 -7.87 13.14
CA ALA A 160 -11.72 -7.84 14.52
C ALA A 160 -12.09 -6.42 14.95
N GLU A 161 -13.11 -6.28 15.79
CA GLU A 161 -13.54 -5.01 16.36
C GLU A 161 -13.93 -5.18 17.82
N SER A 162 -13.54 -4.22 18.64
CA SER A 162 -13.96 -4.09 20.03
C SER A 162 -14.61 -2.74 20.24
N ALA A 163 -15.92 -2.73 20.50
CA ALA A 163 -16.68 -1.51 20.72
C ALA A 163 -16.24 -0.78 21.99
N GLY A 164 -16.42 0.54 21.99
CA GLY A 164 -16.25 1.38 23.16
C GLY A 164 -17.32 1.09 24.24
N GLU A 165 -17.11 1.61 25.45
CA GLU A 165 -18.06 1.42 26.56
C GLU A 165 -19.28 2.33 26.43
N GLU A 166 -19.07 3.60 26.09
CA GLU A 166 -20.13 4.61 25.95
C GLU A 166 -20.21 5.11 24.51
N ALA A 167 -19.06 5.25 23.85
CA ALA A 167 -18.95 5.72 22.47
C ALA A 167 -17.66 5.21 21.82
N GLY A 168 -17.61 5.24 20.48
CA GLY A 168 -16.41 4.92 19.75
C GLY A 168 -16.03 3.43 19.77
N ILE A 169 -14.75 3.17 19.57
CA ILE A 169 -14.16 1.81 19.56
C ILE A 169 -12.95 1.75 20.49
N LYS A 170 -12.75 0.61 21.16
CA LYS A 170 -11.52 0.31 21.91
C LYS A 170 -10.40 -0.08 20.97
N SER A 171 -10.71 -0.94 20.01
CA SER A 171 -9.77 -1.36 18.99
C SER A 171 -10.49 -1.86 17.73
N ILE A 172 -9.81 -1.78 16.62
CA ILE A 172 -10.20 -2.43 15.36
C ILE A 172 -8.97 -2.92 14.64
N THR A 173 -9.09 -4.07 13.99
CA THR A 173 -8.11 -4.59 13.05
C THR A 173 -8.79 -4.83 11.72
N MET A 174 -8.22 -4.29 10.65
CA MET A 174 -8.74 -4.40 9.29
C MET A 174 -7.64 -4.73 8.30
N GLU A 175 -8.01 -5.43 7.26
CA GLU A 175 -7.19 -5.69 6.09
C GLU A 175 -7.56 -4.69 5.00
N ILE A 176 -6.56 -4.04 4.40
CA ILE A 176 -6.73 -3.09 3.30
C ILE A 176 -5.96 -3.64 2.09
N ASN A 177 -6.70 -3.98 1.04
CA ASN A 177 -6.17 -4.58 -0.17
C ASN A 177 -6.22 -3.57 -1.32
N GLY A 178 -5.09 -3.37 -1.97
CA GLY A 178 -4.97 -2.48 -3.12
C GLY A 178 -3.52 -2.25 -3.54
N PRO A 179 -3.30 -1.62 -4.69
CA PRO A 179 -1.97 -1.41 -5.22
C PRO A 179 -1.16 -0.48 -4.32
N LEU A 180 0.03 -0.96 -3.89
CA LEU A 180 0.95 -0.22 -3.02
C LEU A 180 0.32 0.19 -1.67
N ALA A 181 -0.60 -0.62 -1.13
CA ALA A 181 -1.35 -0.27 0.07
C ALA A 181 -0.42 -0.03 1.27
N TYR A 182 0.54 -0.94 1.50
CA TYR A 182 1.51 -0.76 2.58
C TYR A 182 2.41 0.46 2.35
N GLY A 183 2.94 0.62 1.14
CA GLY A 183 3.79 1.77 0.80
C GLY A 183 3.10 3.12 1.07
N LYS A 184 1.81 3.23 0.76
CA LYS A 184 1.01 4.45 0.98
C LYS A 184 0.66 4.69 2.44
N LEU A 185 0.44 3.62 3.23
CA LEU A 185 -0.06 3.70 4.60
C LEU A 185 1.01 3.53 5.67
N LYS A 186 2.21 3.01 5.36
CA LYS A 186 3.27 2.78 6.36
C LYS A 186 3.67 4.02 7.16
N GLY A 187 3.54 5.21 6.56
CA GLY A 187 3.81 6.49 7.22
C GLY A 187 2.80 6.86 8.31
N GLU A 188 1.63 6.22 8.33
CA GLU A 188 0.59 6.44 9.34
C GLU A 188 0.83 5.65 10.64
N HIS A 189 1.83 4.75 10.64
CA HIS A 189 2.18 3.98 11.83
C HIS A 189 2.67 4.90 12.95
N GLY A 190 1.97 4.89 14.08
CA GLY A 190 2.36 5.71 15.23
C GLY A 190 1.21 6.13 16.12
N VAL A 191 1.46 7.15 16.94
CA VAL A 191 0.48 7.72 17.85
C VAL A 191 -0.13 8.97 17.26
N HIS A 192 -1.45 8.96 17.10
CA HIS A 192 -2.26 10.05 16.58
C HIS A 192 -2.87 10.85 17.71
N ARG A 193 -2.62 12.14 17.74
CA ARG A 193 -3.08 13.06 18.78
C ARG A 193 -4.23 13.93 18.29
N LEU A 194 -5.32 13.98 19.05
CA LEU A 194 -6.43 14.90 18.85
C LEU A 194 -6.50 15.91 20.00
N VAL A 195 -6.65 17.19 19.67
CA VAL A 195 -6.96 18.25 20.64
C VAL A 195 -8.24 18.95 20.18
N ARG A 196 -9.32 18.75 20.93
CA ARG A 196 -10.63 19.36 20.64
C ARG A 196 -11.40 19.68 21.90
N LEU A 197 -12.49 20.42 21.77
CA LEU A 197 -13.51 20.52 22.82
C LEU A 197 -14.19 19.14 22.91
N SER A 198 -14.22 18.56 24.13
CA SER A 198 -14.81 17.24 24.34
C SER A 198 -16.33 17.32 24.24
N PRO A 199 -16.99 16.48 23.41
CA PRO A 199 -18.43 16.37 23.38
C PRO A 199 -18.98 15.58 24.59
N PHE A 200 -18.10 14.93 25.35
CA PHE A 200 -18.44 14.08 26.51
C PHE A 200 -18.21 14.80 27.85
N ASN A 201 -17.68 16.03 27.82
CA ASN A 201 -17.42 16.82 29.01
C ASN A 201 -18.40 17.99 29.09
N SER A 202 -19.17 18.06 30.17
CA SER A 202 -20.15 19.14 30.46
C SER A 202 -19.51 20.53 30.50
N ASP A 203 -18.22 20.60 30.90
CA ASP A 203 -17.52 21.88 31.09
C ASP A 203 -16.92 22.43 29.80
N SER A 204 -17.15 21.78 28.66
CA SER A 204 -16.64 22.16 27.32
C SER A 204 -15.13 22.46 27.31
N LEU A 205 -14.36 21.72 28.09
CA LEU A 205 -12.91 21.88 28.16
C LEU A 205 -12.22 21.26 26.96
N ARG A 206 -11.08 21.84 26.58
CA ARG A 206 -10.19 21.22 25.58
C ARG A 206 -9.53 19.99 26.19
N GLN A 207 -9.80 18.83 25.56
CA GLN A 207 -9.20 17.56 25.93
C GLN A 207 -8.18 17.12 24.89
N THR A 208 -7.17 16.39 25.33
CA THR A 208 -6.18 15.74 24.48
C THR A 208 -6.39 14.25 24.54
N SER A 209 -6.60 13.64 23.38
CA SER A 209 -6.82 12.20 23.24
C SER A 209 -5.78 11.61 22.31
N PHE A 210 -5.41 10.37 22.58
CA PHE A 210 -4.43 9.64 21.78
C PHE A 210 -5.05 8.34 21.24
N ALA A 211 -4.68 7.99 20.01
CA ALA A 211 -4.95 6.67 19.45
C ALA A 211 -3.67 6.15 18.79
N LYS A 212 -3.41 4.85 18.90
CA LYS A 212 -2.29 4.18 18.26
C LYS A 212 -2.78 3.57 16.97
N VAL A 213 -2.08 3.83 15.86
CA VAL A 213 -2.27 3.18 14.58
C VAL A 213 -1.07 2.28 14.32
N GLU A 214 -1.32 1.00 14.10
CA GLU A 214 -0.32 0.04 13.67
C GLU A 214 -0.59 -0.32 12.22
N VAL A 215 0.47 -0.27 11.40
CA VAL A 215 0.43 -0.63 9.98
C VAL A 215 1.51 -1.66 9.74
N VAL A 216 1.12 -2.85 9.34
CA VAL A 216 2.05 -3.94 9.02
C VAL A 216 1.71 -4.51 7.64
N PRO A 217 2.72 -4.95 6.85
CA PRO A 217 2.45 -5.59 5.57
C PRO A 217 1.79 -6.95 5.80
N LYS A 218 0.85 -7.31 4.94
CA LYS A 218 0.30 -8.66 4.90
C LYS A 218 1.24 -9.57 4.14
N ILE A 219 1.94 -10.44 4.87
CA ILE A 219 2.85 -11.43 4.29
C ILE A 219 2.07 -12.73 4.14
N ASP A 220 1.81 -13.16 2.90
CA ASP A 220 1.02 -14.37 2.61
C ASP A 220 1.80 -15.66 2.92
N GLN A 221 3.12 -15.63 2.80
CA GLN A 221 4.01 -16.75 3.17
C GLN A 221 5.25 -16.16 3.85
N PRO A 222 5.30 -16.11 5.19
CA PRO A 222 6.54 -15.77 5.87
C PRO A 222 7.58 -16.85 5.56
N ASP A 223 8.81 -16.43 5.28
CA ASP A 223 9.94 -17.35 5.17
C ASP A 223 9.96 -18.25 6.40
N ALA A 224 9.90 -19.56 6.19
CA ALA A 224 9.94 -20.52 7.28
C ALA A 224 11.29 -20.37 8.00
N VAL A 225 11.27 -19.80 9.19
CA VAL A 225 12.46 -19.76 10.05
C VAL A 225 12.63 -21.15 10.65
N GLU A 226 13.57 -21.92 10.12
CA GLU A 226 13.98 -23.19 10.73
C GLU A 226 14.79 -22.88 11.99
N ILE A 227 14.21 -23.18 13.16
CA ILE A 227 14.92 -23.10 14.43
C ILE A 227 15.50 -24.49 14.71
N ASP A 228 16.82 -24.59 14.76
CA ASP A 228 17.49 -25.84 15.09
C ASP A 228 17.22 -26.18 16.57
N GLU A 229 16.81 -27.41 16.88
CA GLU A 229 16.49 -27.83 18.24
C GLU A 229 17.64 -27.61 19.23
N LYS A 230 18.91 -27.64 18.75
CA LYS A 230 20.10 -27.37 19.57
C LYS A 230 20.22 -25.92 20.01
N ASP A 231 19.53 -24.99 19.34
CA ASP A 231 19.49 -23.57 19.69
C ASP A 231 18.36 -23.25 20.68
N LEU A 232 17.54 -24.25 21.02
CA LEU A 232 16.47 -24.13 22.01
C LEU A 232 16.96 -24.54 23.38
N LYS A 233 16.82 -23.64 24.36
CA LYS A 233 16.96 -23.98 25.78
C LYS A 233 15.60 -23.99 26.45
N ILE A 234 15.15 -25.17 26.86
CA ILE A 234 13.86 -25.32 27.54
C ILE A 234 14.14 -25.51 29.03
N ASP A 235 13.81 -24.50 29.83
CA ASP A 235 13.88 -24.58 31.29
C ASP A 235 12.48 -24.84 31.83
N VAL A 236 12.32 -25.94 32.56
CA VAL A 236 11.05 -26.31 33.23
C VAL A 236 11.17 -25.99 34.72
N TYR A 237 10.23 -25.21 35.23
CA TYR A 237 10.15 -24.89 36.65
C TYR A 237 8.73 -25.08 37.19
N ARG A 238 8.64 -25.37 38.49
CA ARG A 238 7.34 -25.44 39.14
C ARG A 238 6.91 -24.06 39.61
N SER A 239 5.62 -23.74 39.40
CA SER A 239 5.07 -22.48 39.91
C SER A 239 5.15 -22.47 41.45
N GLY A 240 5.80 -21.46 42.02
CA GLY A 240 5.91 -21.28 43.47
C GLY A 240 4.79 -20.37 43.99
N GLY A 241 4.10 -20.77 45.07
CA GLY A 241 3.06 -19.96 45.70
C GLY A 241 2.40 -20.66 46.87
N LYS A 242 1.54 -19.94 47.60
CA LYS A 242 0.82 -20.45 48.82
C LYS A 242 -0.34 -21.45 48.51
N GLY A 243 -0.38 -22.01 47.30
CA GLY A 243 -1.43 -22.90 46.84
C GLY A 243 -2.41 -22.23 45.88
N GLY A 244 -3.14 -23.02 45.10
CA GLY A 244 -4.08 -22.59 44.06
C GLY A 244 -4.07 -23.57 42.89
N GLN A 245 -5.04 -23.45 41.99
CA GLN A 245 -5.23 -24.40 40.90
C GLN A 245 -4.02 -24.49 39.93
N SER A 246 -3.24 -23.42 39.79
CA SER A 246 -2.05 -23.36 38.95
C SER A 246 -0.73 -23.77 39.62
N VAL A 247 -0.77 -24.11 40.93
CA VAL A 247 0.42 -24.53 41.70
C VAL A 247 0.43 -26.04 41.88
N ASN A 248 -0.71 -26.69 41.73
CA ASN A 248 -0.93 -28.12 42.03
C ASN A 248 -1.10 -28.98 40.77
N THR A 249 -0.89 -28.41 39.57
CA THR A 249 -0.92 -29.15 38.27
C THR A 249 0.47 -29.50 37.80
#